data_815297d2b186aa63e1be0650e4c17759
#
_entry.id   815297d2b186aa63e1be0650e4c17759
#
_cell.length_a   1.000
_cell.length_b   1.000
_cell.length_c   1.000
_cell.angle_alpha   90.00
_cell.angle_beta   90.00
_cell.angle_gamma   90.00
#
_symmetry.space_group_name_H-M   'P 1'
#
loop_
_entity.id
_entity.type
_entity.pdbx_description
1 polymer ?
#
loop_
_entity_poly.entity_id
_entity_poly.type
_entity_poly.pdbx_seq_one_letter_code
_entity_poly.pdbx_strand_id
1 'polypeptide(L)'
;MKMIFLVDGDNNIGTGLQGIDLLTAEDTVLVFFGKGQTLANVKKLCAGTKAQVQYLESVKGGKNSLDFQIITELGVLVGRGEADFAYVISQDKGYEAAMSALHARYASTFREVALRPSIQDCLQAAFLLRAGTREELAAALARQYGPVQGQLAYEHLEALLTPPPVQEAAAPSPAPENKAASKPGK
;
A
#
# COMPACT_ATOMS: atom_id res chain seq x y z
N MET A 1 -6.65 -2.69 3.36
CA MET A 1 -6.24 -2.31 1.98
C MET A 1 -5.80 -3.57 1.27
N LYS A 2 -6.55 -3.99 0.27
CA LYS A 2 -6.28 -5.18 -0.55
C LYS A 2 -5.30 -4.83 -1.66
N MET A 3 -4.28 -5.65 -1.86
CA MET A 3 -3.34 -5.54 -2.99
C MET A 3 -3.39 -6.80 -3.84
N ILE A 4 -3.17 -6.64 -5.13
CA ILE A 4 -3.10 -7.74 -6.10
C ILE A 4 -1.72 -7.73 -6.77
N PHE A 5 -1.06 -8.87 -6.78
CA PHE A 5 0.26 -9.06 -7.37
C PHE A 5 0.17 -10.07 -8.50
N LEU A 6 0.54 -9.65 -9.71
CA LEU A 6 0.64 -10.51 -10.89
C LEU A 6 2.12 -10.81 -11.11
N VAL A 7 2.54 -12.01 -10.71
CA VAL A 7 3.96 -12.39 -10.69
C VAL A 7 4.32 -13.10 -11.99
N ASP A 8 5.31 -12.55 -12.70
CA ASP A 8 5.90 -13.11 -13.89
C ASP A 8 6.89 -14.23 -13.51
N GLY A 9 6.47 -15.46 -13.69
CA GLY A 9 7.29 -16.62 -13.33
C GLY A 9 8.45 -16.89 -14.28
N ASP A 10 8.39 -16.44 -15.52
CA ASP A 10 9.49 -16.61 -16.47
C ASP A 10 10.63 -15.61 -16.20
N ASN A 11 10.41 -14.59 -15.36
CA ASN A 11 11.37 -13.52 -15.05
C ASN A 11 11.79 -13.54 -13.58
N ASN A 12 12.72 -14.43 -13.21
CA ASN A 12 13.31 -14.52 -11.87
C ASN A 12 12.27 -14.58 -10.72
N ILE A 13 11.40 -15.56 -10.78
CA ILE A 13 10.29 -15.76 -9.83
C ILE A 13 10.73 -15.71 -8.35
N GLY A 14 11.94 -16.21 -8.02
CA GLY A 14 12.45 -16.19 -6.64
C GLY A 14 12.67 -14.78 -6.11
N THR A 15 13.21 -13.87 -6.93
CA THR A 15 13.35 -12.45 -6.58
C THR A 15 11.98 -11.78 -6.55
N GLY A 16 11.12 -12.04 -7.52
CA GLY A 16 9.78 -11.46 -7.58
C GLY A 16 8.95 -11.73 -6.32
N LEU A 17 9.06 -12.95 -5.78
CA LEU A 17 8.32 -13.38 -4.58
C LEU A 17 8.96 -12.94 -3.24
N GLN A 18 10.08 -12.22 -3.23
CA GLN A 18 10.64 -11.67 -1.99
C GLN A 18 9.61 -10.78 -1.30
N GLY A 19 9.39 -11.00 -0.01
CA GLY A 19 8.39 -10.30 0.79
C GLY A 19 6.98 -10.91 0.77
N ILE A 20 6.79 -12.06 0.12
CA ILE A 20 5.48 -12.74 0.06
C ILE A 20 4.97 -13.17 1.45
N ASP A 21 5.87 -13.47 2.38
CA ASP A 21 5.58 -13.80 3.77
C ASP A 21 5.01 -12.63 4.59
N LEU A 22 5.22 -11.39 4.11
CA LEU A 22 4.72 -10.17 4.73
C LEU A 22 3.28 -9.81 4.32
N LEU A 23 2.72 -10.53 3.35
CA LEU A 23 1.37 -10.32 2.87
C LEU A 23 0.31 -10.77 3.88
N THR A 24 -0.87 -10.19 3.78
CA THR A 24 -2.03 -10.48 4.63
C THR A 24 -3.04 -11.37 3.92
N ALA A 25 -4.03 -11.89 4.64
CA ALA A 25 -5.11 -12.69 4.06
C ALA A 25 -6.03 -11.89 3.10
N GLU A 26 -5.95 -10.56 3.11
CA GLU A 26 -6.68 -9.70 2.17
C GLU A 26 -6.01 -9.64 0.81
N ASP A 27 -4.70 -9.91 0.73
CA ASP A 27 -3.92 -9.78 -0.49
C ASP A 27 -4.08 -10.98 -1.40
N THR A 28 -3.94 -10.75 -2.69
CA THR A 28 -4.03 -11.80 -3.72
C THR A 28 -2.75 -11.83 -4.54
N VAL A 29 -2.21 -13.02 -4.77
CA VAL A 29 -1.04 -13.25 -5.61
C VAL A 29 -1.42 -14.18 -6.74
N LEU A 30 -1.32 -13.69 -7.97
CA LEU A 30 -1.52 -14.46 -9.21
C LEU A 30 -0.13 -14.81 -9.75
N VAL A 31 0.29 -16.06 -9.62
CA VAL A 31 1.60 -16.51 -10.10
C VAL A 31 1.44 -17.16 -11.46
N PHE A 32 1.90 -16.48 -12.48
CA PHE A 32 1.95 -17.00 -13.84
C PHE A 32 3.26 -17.77 -14.06
N PHE A 33 3.19 -18.95 -14.65
CA PHE A 33 4.39 -19.75 -14.90
C PHE A 33 4.30 -20.52 -16.21
N GLY A 34 5.45 -20.65 -16.86
CA GLY A 34 5.59 -21.35 -18.14
C GLY A 34 5.99 -22.81 -17.99
N LYS A 35 6.13 -23.49 -19.13
CA LYS A 35 6.45 -24.94 -19.21
C LYS A 35 7.82 -25.33 -18.62
N GLY A 36 8.71 -24.37 -18.38
CA GLY A 36 10.02 -24.61 -17.75
C GLY A 36 9.96 -24.77 -16.22
N GLN A 37 8.79 -24.58 -15.61
CA GLN A 37 8.57 -24.64 -14.19
C GLN A 37 7.50 -25.67 -13.84
N THR A 38 7.58 -26.25 -12.66
CA THR A 38 6.55 -27.16 -12.17
C THR A 38 5.70 -26.48 -11.11
N LEU A 39 4.42 -26.78 -11.09
CA LEU A 39 3.49 -26.28 -10.09
C LEU A 39 4.00 -26.55 -8.65
N ALA A 40 4.62 -27.72 -8.45
CA ALA A 40 5.18 -28.08 -7.13
C ALA A 40 6.29 -27.11 -6.67
N ASN A 41 7.19 -26.74 -7.60
CA ASN A 41 8.25 -25.79 -7.29
C ASN A 41 7.70 -24.39 -7.03
N VAL A 42 6.74 -23.93 -7.82
CA VAL A 42 6.10 -22.62 -7.64
C VAL A 42 5.36 -22.56 -6.28
N LYS A 43 4.60 -23.61 -5.95
CA LYS A 43 3.94 -23.70 -4.63
C LYS A 43 4.92 -23.65 -3.47
N LYS A 44 6.10 -24.30 -3.61
CA LYS A 44 7.14 -24.26 -2.57
C LYS A 44 7.67 -22.85 -2.32
N LEU A 45 7.81 -22.03 -3.38
CA LEU A 45 8.24 -20.63 -3.24
C LEU A 45 7.19 -19.75 -2.55
N CYS A 46 5.93 -20.10 -2.67
CA CYS A 46 4.82 -19.37 -2.01
C CYS A 46 4.47 -19.94 -0.63
N ALA A 47 5.22 -20.92 -0.12
CA ALA A 47 4.93 -21.51 1.19
C ALA A 47 5.13 -20.47 2.30
N GLY A 48 4.21 -20.44 3.26
CA GLY A 48 4.29 -19.55 4.44
C GLY A 48 3.59 -18.20 4.29
N THR A 49 3.12 -17.83 3.10
CA THR A 49 2.28 -16.63 2.95
C THR A 49 0.88 -16.81 3.54
N LYS A 50 0.29 -15.71 4.00
CA LYS A 50 -1.13 -15.64 4.40
C LYS A 50 -2.03 -15.22 3.25
N ALA A 51 -1.45 -14.69 2.15
CA ALA A 51 -2.19 -14.22 0.99
C ALA A 51 -2.92 -15.34 0.25
N GLN A 52 -3.94 -14.97 -0.49
CA GLN A 52 -4.64 -15.88 -1.41
C GLN A 52 -3.78 -16.05 -2.67
N VAL A 53 -3.25 -17.26 -2.89
CA VAL A 53 -2.38 -17.54 -4.05
C VAL A 53 -3.13 -18.34 -5.11
N GLN A 54 -3.11 -17.85 -6.34
CA GLN A 54 -3.58 -18.57 -7.53
C GLN A 54 -2.39 -18.88 -8.44
N TYR A 55 -2.37 -20.06 -9.00
CA TYR A 55 -1.29 -20.55 -9.87
C TYR A 55 -1.84 -20.70 -11.28
N LEU A 56 -1.32 -19.90 -12.20
CA LEU A 56 -1.81 -19.79 -13.57
C LEU A 56 -0.74 -20.30 -14.54
N GLU A 57 -0.91 -21.54 -15.00
CA GLU A 57 -0.02 -22.10 -16.01
C GLU A 57 -0.30 -21.44 -17.36
N SER A 58 0.75 -21.14 -18.11
CA SER A 58 0.64 -20.56 -19.46
C SER A 58 -0.23 -21.41 -20.37
N VAL A 59 -1.29 -20.83 -20.92
CA VAL A 59 -2.25 -21.52 -21.80
C VAL A 59 -1.59 -21.95 -23.10
N LYS A 60 -0.66 -21.13 -23.62
CA LYS A 60 0.06 -21.41 -24.87
C LYS A 60 1.48 -20.89 -24.75
N GLY A 61 2.46 -21.74 -25.05
CA GLY A 61 3.86 -21.31 -25.12
C GLY A 61 4.13 -20.44 -26.35
N GLY A 62 5.21 -19.67 -26.29
CA GLY A 62 5.66 -18.78 -27.35
C GLY A 62 6.35 -17.54 -26.76
N LYS A 63 7.05 -16.79 -27.61
CA LYS A 63 7.69 -15.54 -27.17
C LYS A 63 6.65 -14.57 -26.62
N ASN A 64 6.90 -14.00 -25.46
CA ASN A 64 6.03 -13.03 -24.75
C ASN A 64 4.61 -13.57 -24.45
N SER A 65 4.40 -14.89 -24.50
CA SER A 65 3.07 -15.48 -24.28
C SER A 65 2.58 -15.23 -22.86
N LEU A 66 3.47 -15.33 -21.88
CA LEU A 66 3.16 -15.09 -20.47
C LEU A 66 2.84 -13.61 -20.24
N ASP A 67 3.64 -12.73 -20.84
CA ASP A 67 3.47 -11.28 -20.72
C ASP A 67 2.07 -10.84 -21.17
N PHE A 68 1.63 -11.33 -22.32
CA PHE A 68 0.28 -11.06 -22.84
C PHE A 68 -0.82 -11.57 -21.90
N GLN A 69 -0.62 -12.73 -21.27
CA GLN A 69 -1.60 -13.28 -20.34
C GLN A 69 -1.66 -12.44 -19.05
N ILE A 70 -0.51 -12.02 -18.52
CA ILE A 70 -0.41 -11.13 -17.35
C ILE A 70 -1.11 -9.80 -17.63
N ILE A 71 -0.83 -9.16 -18.76
CA ILE A 71 -1.44 -7.87 -19.12
C ILE A 71 -2.94 -8.00 -19.39
N THR A 72 -3.36 -9.12 -19.99
CA THR A 72 -4.79 -9.39 -20.20
C THR A 72 -5.52 -9.51 -18.87
N GLU A 73 -4.98 -10.27 -17.92
CA GLU A 73 -5.57 -10.41 -16.58
C GLU A 73 -5.61 -9.09 -15.84
N LEU A 74 -4.52 -8.31 -15.85
CA LEU A 74 -4.48 -6.99 -15.27
C LEU A 74 -5.56 -6.07 -15.88
N GLY A 75 -5.72 -6.09 -17.21
CA GLY A 75 -6.73 -5.30 -17.89
C GLY A 75 -8.15 -5.68 -17.48
N VAL A 76 -8.42 -6.98 -17.27
CA VAL A 76 -9.71 -7.48 -16.76
C VAL A 76 -9.97 -6.99 -15.34
N LEU A 77 -8.97 -7.09 -14.45
CA LEU A 77 -9.08 -6.63 -13.05
C LEU A 77 -9.35 -5.12 -12.97
N VAL A 78 -8.62 -4.33 -13.74
CA VAL A 78 -8.83 -2.87 -13.84
C VAL A 78 -10.22 -2.56 -14.40
N GLY A 79 -10.64 -3.23 -15.47
CA GLY A 79 -11.94 -3.01 -16.11
C GLY A 79 -13.13 -3.39 -15.23
N ARG A 80 -12.96 -4.31 -14.28
CA ARG A 80 -13.96 -4.71 -13.29
C ARG A 80 -13.96 -3.85 -12.02
N GLY A 81 -12.99 -2.94 -11.87
CA GLY A 81 -12.81 -2.17 -10.64
C GLY A 81 -12.34 -3.01 -9.45
N GLU A 82 -11.66 -4.14 -9.71
CA GLU A 82 -11.16 -5.05 -8.67
C GLU A 82 -9.71 -4.76 -8.29
N ALA A 83 -9.04 -3.84 -8.99
CA ALA A 83 -7.60 -3.55 -8.91
C ALA A 83 -7.31 -2.14 -8.40
N ASP A 84 -7.76 -1.79 -7.19
CA ASP A 84 -7.38 -0.51 -6.57
C ASP A 84 -5.85 -0.36 -6.46
N PHE A 85 -5.17 -1.42 -6.01
CA PHE A 85 -3.72 -1.53 -5.92
C PHE A 85 -3.29 -2.83 -6.61
N ALA A 86 -2.72 -2.74 -7.80
CA ALA A 86 -2.26 -3.88 -8.56
C ALA A 86 -0.83 -3.70 -9.07
N TYR A 87 -0.03 -4.73 -8.93
CA TYR A 87 1.39 -4.69 -9.27
C TYR A 87 1.74 -5.85 -10.18
N VAL A 88 2.34 -5.56 -11.33
CA VAL A 88 3.06 -6.55 -12.10
C VAL A 88 4.45 -6.72 -11.48
N ILE A 89 4.79 -7.93 -11.10
CA ILE A 89 6.07 -8.27 -10.47
C ILE A 89 6.97 -8.90 -11.50
N SER A 90 7.85 -8.10 -12.07
CA SER A 90 8.83 -8.51 -13.09
C SER A 90 9.96 -7.48 -13.18
N GLN A 91 11.13 -7.92 -13.66
CA GLN A 91 12.24 -7.04 -14.02
C GLN A 91 12.20 -6.65 -15.52
N ASP A 92 11.27 -7.22 -16.29
CA ASP A 92 11.13 -6.90 -17.71
C ASP A 92 10.44 -5.55 -17.89
N LYS A 93 11.19 -4.58 -18.44
CA LYS A 93 10.69 -3.25 -18.76
C LYS A 93 9.67 -3.23 -19.90
N GLY A 94 9.48 -4.33 -20.62
CA GLY A 94 8.45 -4.47 -21.64
C GLY A 94 7.04 -4.16 -21.12
N TYR A 95 6.80 -4.38 -19.82
CA TYR A 95 5.54 -4.05 -19.15
C TYR A 95 5.28 -2.54 -19.00
N GLU A 96 6.30 -1.68 -19.06
CA GLU A 96 6.14 -0.22 -18.88
C GLU A 96 5.17 0.39 -19.91
N ALA A 97 5.16 -0.14 -21.12
CA ALA A 97 4.23 0.32 -22.17
C ALA A 97 2.76 0.07 -21.79
N ALA A 98 2.48 -1.09 -21.20
CA ALA A 98 1.14 -1.42 -20.72
C ALA A 98 0.74 -0.58 -19.51
N MET A 99 1.66 -0.36 -18.55
CA MET A 99 1.43 0.54 -17.41
C MET A 99 1.11 1.95 -17.88
N SER A 100 1.90 2.50 -18.80
CA SER A 100 1.68 3.83 -19.37
C SER A 100 0.30 3.93 -20.07
N ALA A 101 -0.11 2.89 -20.80
CA ALA A 101 -1.42 2.87 -21.46
C ALA A 101 -2.58 2.83 -20.45
N LEU A 102 -2.46 2.08 -19.37
CA LEU A 102 -3.46 2.03 -18.30
C LEU A 102 -3.58 3.38 -17.58
N HIS A 103 -2.46 3.99 -17.20
CA HIS A 103 -2.46 5.32 -16.57
C HIS A 103 -3.05 6.40 -17.48
N ALA A 104 -2.71 6.39 -18.77
CA ALA A 104 -3.22 7.40 -19.71
C ALA A 104 -4.75 7.31 -19.94
N ARG A 105 -5.35 6.13 -19.83
CA ARG A 105 -6.74 5.90 -20.24
C ARG A 105 -7.69 5.58 -19.08
N TYR A 106 -7.18 5.01 -17.98
CA TYR A 106 -7.99 4.40 -16.93
C TYR A 106 -7.57 4.83 -15.51
N ALA A 107 -6.82 5.93 -15.36
CA ALA A 107 -6.31 6.40 -14.08
C ALA A 107 -7.42 6.64 -13.01
N SER A 108 -8.65 6.82 -13.42
CA SER A 108 -9.79 6.99 -12.50
C SER A 108 -10.34 5.68 -11.94
N THR A 109 -9.92 4.51 -12.47
CA THR A 109 -10.45 3.19 -12.09
C THR A 109 -9.61 2.46 -11.05
N PHE A 110 -8.44 2.98 -10.72
CA PHE A 110 -7.52 2.41 -9.72
C PHE A 110 -6.79 3.52 -8.98
N ARG A 111 -6.19 3.18 -7.83
CA ARG A 111 -5.33 4.10 -7.07
C ARG A 111 -3.87 3.97 -7.48
N GLU A 112 -3.39 2.75 -7.61
CA GLU A 112 -2.04 2.47 -8.09
C GLU A 112 -1.99 1.17 -8.91
N VAL A 113 -1.47 1.28 -10.14
CA VAL A 113 -1.08 0.14 -10.97
C VAL A 113 0.35 0.38 -11.41
N ALA A 114 1.27 -0.53 -11.08
CA ALA A 114 2.68 -0.31 -11.34
C ALA A 114 3.45 -1.62 -11.61
N LEU A 115 4.59 -1.49 -12.31
CA LEU A 115 5.61 -2.52 -12.44
C LEU A 115 6.58 -2.40 -11.26
N ARG A 116 6.89 -3.51 -10.60
CA ARG A 116 7.87 -3.58 -9.51
C ARG A 116 8.73 -4.83 -9.63
N PRO A 117 10.00 -4.80 -9.20
CA PRO A 117 10.89 -5.95 -9.32
C PRO A 117 10.57 -7.06 -8.31
N SER A 118 9.95 -6.75 -7.18
CA SER A 118 9.55 -7.71 -6.16
C SER A 118 8.30 -7.26 -5.39
N ILE A 119 7.66 -8.20 -4.70
CA ILE A 119 6.57 -7.89 -3.75
C ILE A 119 7.08 -6.97 -2.64
N GLN A 120 8.29 -7.19 -2.14
CA GLN A 120 8.88 -6.37 -1.09
C GLN A 120 8.97 -4.89 -1.48
N ASP A 121 9.28 -4.58 -2.74
CA ASP A 121 9.35 -3.20 -3.23
C ASP A 121 7.98 -2.50 -3.27
N CYS A 122 6.90 -3.28 -3.35
CA CYS A 122 5.53 -2.74 -3.27
C CYS A 122 5.13 -2.39 -1.83
N LEU A 123 5.71 -3.05 -0.84
CA LEU A 123 5.23 -2.98 0.54
C LEU A 123 5.72 -1.76 1.32
N GLN A 124 6.69 -1.01 0.82
CA GLN A 124 7.25 0.15 1.53
C GLN A 124 6.19 1.16 1.96
N ALA A 125 5.36 1.63 1.00
CA ALA A 125 4.25 2.52 1.31
C ALA A 125 3.08 1.78 1.99
N ALA A 126 2.88 0.50 1.69
CA ALA A 126 1.78 -0.29 2.24
C ALA A 126 1.84 -0.42 3.76
N PHE A 127 3.03 -0.53 4.36
CA PHE A 127 3.17 -0.56 5.82
C PHE A 127 2.66 0.72 6.48
N LEU A 128 2.92 1.88 5.88
CA LEU A 128 2.41 3.16 6.37
C LEU A 128 0.88 3.23 6.25
N LEU A 129 0.34 2.80 5.12
CA LEU A 129 -1.11 2.86 4.84
C LEU A 129 -1.92 1.84 5.64
N ARG A 130 -1.29 0.76 6.12
CA ARG A 130 -1.92 -0.29 6.92
C ARG A 130 -1.78 -0.09 8.42
N ALA A 131 -0.93 0.83 8.85
CA ALA A 131 -0.73 1.11 10.27
C ALA A 131 -2.05 1.58 10.90
N GLY A 132 -2.59 0.81 11.83
CA GLY A 132 -3.80 1.10 12.57
C GLY A 132 -3.53 1.64 13.97
N THR A 133 -2.28 1.56 14.45
CA THR A 133 -1.83 2.07 15.73
C THR A 133 -0.62 2.97 15.59
N ARG A 134 -0.32 3.74 16.64
CA ARG A 134 0.87 4.62 16.69
C ARG A 134 2.16 3.81 16.64
N GLU A 135 2.20 2.67 17.32
CA GLU A 135 3.35 1.76 17.35
C GLU A 135 3.63 1.15 15.97
N GLU A 136 2.58 0.75 15.27
CA GLU A 136 2.68 0.24 13.90
C GLU A 136 3.16 1.32 12.93
N LEU A 137 2.68 2.56 13.08
CA LEU A 137 3.13 3.69 12.28
C LEU A 137 4.61 4.01 12.53
N ALA A 138 5.04 4.07 13.78
CA ALA A 138 6.44 4.29 14.14
C ALA A 138 7.35 3.18 13.57
N ALA A 139 6.94 1.92 13.70
CA ALA A 139 7.67 0.78 13.15
C ALA A 139 7.75 0.83 11.60
N ALA A 140 6.67 1.21 10.92
CA ALA A 140 6.63 1.35 9.47
C ALA A 140 7.55 2.48 8.98
N LEU A 141 7.57 3.62 9.66
CA LEU A 141 8.46 4.75 9.37
C LEU A 141 9.93 4.38 9.60
N ALA A 142 10.23 3.68 10.72
CA ALA A 142 11.58 3.23 11.01
C ALA A 142 12.08 2.20 9.97
N ARG A 143 11.20 1.32 9.48
CA ARG A 143 11.53 0.37 8.39
C ARG A 143 11.85 1.09 7.09
N GLN A 144 11.08 2.11 6.74
CA GLN A 144 11.22 2.79 5.45
C GLN A 144 12.40 3.76 5.41
N TYR A 145 12.63 4.50 6.48
CA TYR A 145 13.60 5.61 6.51
C TYR A 145 14.80 5.32 7.43
N GLY A 146 14.85 4.16 8.07
CA GLY A 146 15.80 3.84 9.11
C GLY A 146 15.38 4.36 10.48
N PRO A 147 16.01 3.86 11.57
CA PRO A 147 15.53 4.12 12.93
C PRO A 147 15.55 5.62 13.32
N VAL A 148 16.56 6.36 12.91
CA VAL A 148 16.69 7.77 13.26
C VAL A 148 15.71 8.65 12.47
N GLN A 149 15.73 8.54 11.15
CA GLN A 149 14.86 9.34 10.27
C GLN A 149 13.39 8.98 10.44
N GLY A 150 13.11 7.69 10.64
CA GLY A 150 11.76 7.21 10.91
C GLY A 150 11.20 7.76 12.21
N GLN A 151 12.00 7.83 13.27
CA GLN A 151 11.61 8.42 14.54
C GLN A 151 11.30 9.93 14.41
N LEU A 152 12.17 10.67 13.74
CA LEU A 152 11.95 12.10 13.47
C LEU A 152 10.67 12.35 12.65
N ALA A 153 10.42 11.52 11.63
CA ALA A 153 9.20 11.60 10.83
C ALA A 153 7.96 11.30 11.68
N TYR A 154 8.02 10.31 12.56
CA TYR A 154 6.94 9.98 13.50
C TYR A 154 6.62 11.15 14.43
N GLU A 155 7.62 11.72 15.11
CA GLU A 155 7.46 12.85 16.02
C GLU A 155 6.85 14.07 15.33
N HIS A 156 7.28 14.34 14.09
CA HIS A 156 6.72 15.42 13.29
C HIS A 156 5.24 15.18 12.94
N LEU A 157 4.88 13.98 12.52
CA LEU A 157 3.49 13.62 12.22
C LEU A 157 2.62 13.67 13.48
N GLU A 158 3.12 13.17 14.60
CA GLU A 158 2.39 13.22 15.89
C GLU A 158 2.12 14.65 16.32
N ALA A 159 3.10 15.54 16.21
CA ALA A 159 2.93 16.96 16.53
C ALA A 159 1.88 17.65 15.64
N LEU A 160 1.83 17.30 14.34
CA LEU A 160 0.83 17.85 13.41
C LEU A 160 -0.59 17.32 13.66
N LEU A 161 -0.72 16.07 14.10
CA LEU A 161 -2.00 15.40 14.31
C LEU A 161 -2.56 15.59 15.73
N THR A 162 -1.75 16.05 16.67
CA THR A 162 -2.20 16.34 18.02
C THR A 162 -2.87 17.72 18.03
N PRO A 163 -4.17 17.84 18.37
CA PRO A 163 -4.82 19.13 18.42
C PRO A 163 -4.12 20.03 19.46
N PRO A 164 -3.98 21.33 19.17
CA PRO A 164 -3.40 22.25 20.14
C PRO A 164 -4.21 22.18 21.45
N PRO A 165 -3.56 22.32 22.62
CA PRO A 165 -4.27 22.31 23.90
C PRO A 165 -5.37 23.36 23.85
N VAL A 166 -6.59 22.92 24.16
CA VAL A 166 -7.74 23.84 24.29
C VAL A 166 -7.35 24.83 25.36
N GLN A 167 -7.05 26.08 25.00
CA GLN A 167 -6.94 27.16 25.98
C GLN A 167 -8.32 27.28 26.63
N GLU A 168 -8.41 26.79 27.87
CA GLU A 168 -9.56 27.03 28.73
C GLU A 168 -9.76 28.53 28.76
N ALA A 169 -10.83 29.02 28.12
CA ALA A 169 -11.17 30.45 28.12
C ALA A 169 -11.24 30.91 29.59
N ALA A 170 -10.32 31.78 29.96
CA ALA A 170 -10.29 32.36 31.30
C ALA A 170 -11.72 32.83 31.63
N ALA A 171 -12.26 32.31 32.72
CA ALA A 171 -13.57 32.71 33.21
C ALA A 171 -13.66 34.24 33.28
N PRO A 172 -14.75 34.84 32.79
CA PRO A 172 -14.88 36.30 32.84
C PRO A 172 -14.74 36.77 34.28
N SER A 173 -13.80 37.69 34.50
CA SER A 173 -13.58 38.36 35.79
C SER A 173 -14.90 38.99 36.29
N PRO A 174 -15.31 38.79 37.54
CA PRO A 174 -16.55 39.39 38.04
C PRO A 174 -16.51 40.90 37.90
N ALA A 175 -17.56 41.46 37.32
CA ALA A 175 -17.72 42.92 37.17
C ALA A 175 -17.64 43.63 38.53
N PRO A 176 -17.03 44.83 38.63
CA PRO A 176 -16.95 45.58 39.88
C PRO A 176 -18.34 45.99 40.36
N GLU A 177 -18.68 45.60 41.59
CA GLU A 177 -19.91 46.03 42.28
C GLU A 177 -19.97 47.56 42.37
N ASN A 178 -20.95 48.13 41.73
CA ASN A 178 -21.22 49.56 41.80
C ASN A 178 -21.88 49.90 43.16
N LYS A 179 -21.08 50.36 44.12
CA LYS A 179 -21.60 50.89 45.38
C LYS A 179 -22.37 52.20 45.13
N ALA A 180 -23.69 52.08 45.08
CA ALA A 180 -24.59 53.23 45.06
C ALA A 180 -24.40 54.05 46.31
N ALA A 181 -23.97 55.28 46.13
CA ALA A 181 -23.88 56.29 47.17
C ALA A 181 -25.26 56.73 47.68
N SER A 182 -25.56 56.40 48.89
CA SER A 182 -26.76 56.96 49.59
C SER A 182 -26.55 58.48 49.88
N LYS A 183 -27.41 59.34 49.39
CA LYS A 183 -27.51 60.72 49.77
C LYS A 183 -28.36 60.84 51.06
N PRO A 184 -27.93 61.64 52.05
CA PRO A 184 -28.78 61.93 53.19
C PRO A 184 -29.79 63.04 52.85
N GLY A 185 -31.04 62.78 53.17
CA GLY A 185 -32.12 63.75 53.03
C GLY A 185 -32.12 64.82 54.21
N LYS A 186 -32.61 65.94 53.82
CA LYS A 186 -33.32 66.85 54.72
C LYS A 186 -34.78 66.88 54.35
#